data_07d48ab5a53557a259fdcc1299871fae
#
_entry.id   07d48ab5a53557a259fdcc1299871fae
#
_cell.length_a   1.000
_cell.length_b   1.000
_cell.length_c   1.000
_cell.angle_alpha   90.00
_cell.angle_beta   90.00
_cell.angle_gamma   90.00
#
_symmetry.space_group_name_H-M   'P 1'
#
loop_
_entity.id
_entity.type
_entity.pdbx_description
1 polymer ?
#
loop_
_entity_poly.entity_id
_entity_poly.type
_entity_poly.pdbx_seq_one_letter_code
_entity_poly.pdbx_strand_id
1 'polypeptide(L)'
;MTPAPNMPASSFAQKARDFVDRLWNADDKTLRWILGALVVVLACFNFVRDLDNPAHAFWDESYYLTTTQRYEEGKAQYASHPPLGFMFMDAGIKTGKMFGINKNVDTHFLGDVKKIDSRVVPKGYDFTPIRMPSALFAVISALLFYLIILRLNGEAFEAFVFSLLFVFENAYIVHFRAAHLDSYQFTFTLGSILVWLYTFGREPKRPLLTYAAFGLLCGLSFMVKVNSLVMFLLGALSLGRALWLDHSRPNWLRQFWRGSSIAGAFLAVVTLIFTLHVVFNPNAPDTKTKAGARDNGAMGQVYKDYLAHKRDLSPAVVWDATVGYYKYMKYDFTGEVKTEPNGSQPVLWPFMAKAITYRWDFDGKKTAYTHMLGNPINWGLGLVGIAAAAVLISRRRFDRKETPDAEARTVDFDRLEALFAMFMVFWVFHIYLGIHRVMYIYHYFIGLALSYLLAALCFRILARQIPLVNRHRFSILCGLSVLIAASYLFYAPLTYHQYMTKTECNWRNIPVTLVVCQPAKKKPAALPAKPSPSLNKS
;
A
#
# COMPACT_ATOMS: atom_id res chain seq x y z
N MET A 1 40.84 11.34 -50.68
CA MET A 1 39.62 11.11 -49.90
C MET A 1 39.42 9.61 -49.79
N THR A 2 39.81 9.03 -48.68
CA THR A 2 39.61 7.61 -48.39
C THR A 2 38.17 7.45 -47.85
N PRO A 3 37.38 6.50 -48.37
CA PRO A 3 36.03 6.26 -47.88
C PRO A 3 36.07 5.67 -46.46
N ALA A 4 35.19 6.18 -45.61
CA ALA A 4 35.03 5.68 -44.25
C ALA A 4 34.63 4.19 -44.26
N PRO A 5 35.11 3.36 -43.30
CA PRO A 5 34.77 1.95 -43.29
C PRO A 5 33.30 1.79 -42.91
N ASN A 6 32.54 1.15 -43.81
CA ASN A 6 31.17 0.68 -43.53
C ASN A 6 31.19 -0.28 -42.36
N MET A 7 30.71 0.14 -41.22
CA MET A 7 30.42 -0.78 -40.12
C MET A 7 29.25 -1.69 -40.53
N PRO A 8 29.40 -3.01 -40.46
CA PRO A 8 28.37 -3.91 -40.94
C PRO A 8 27.14 -3.83 -40.01
N ALA A 9 25.96 -3.69 -40.61
CA ALA A 9 24.66 -3.70 -39.93
C ALA A 9 24.45 -4.96 -39.06
N SER A 10 25.23 -6.01 -39.28
CA SER A 10 25.28 -7.23 -38.47
C SER A 10 25.73 -7.01 -37.01
N SER A 11 26.52 -5.96 -36.71
CA SER A 11 27.06 -5.77 -35.37
C SER A 11 26.02 -5.28 -34.35
N PHE A 12 25.04 -4.48 -34.77
CA PHE A 12 23.98 -3.99 -33.87
C PHE A 12 22.93 -5.09 -33.59
N ALA A 13 22.50 -5.80 -34.62
CA ALA A 13 21.56 -6.92 -34.48
C ALA A 13 22.18 -8.07 -33.68
N GLN A 14 23.48 -8.34 -33.86
CA GLN A 14 24.20 -9.35 -33.06
C GLN A 14 24.33 -8.91 -31.60
N LYS A 15 24.75 -7.66 -31.32
CA LYS A 15 24.83 -7.10 -29.98
C LYS A 15 23.46 -7.08 -29.29
N ALA A 16 22.39 -6.80 -30.02
CA ALA A 16 21.03 -6.87 -29.50
C ALA A 16 20.62 -8.30 -29.16
N ARG A 17 20.96 -9.30 -30.00
CA ARG A 17 20.73 -10.72 -29.69
C ARG A 17 21.52 -11.17 -28.46
N ASP A 18 22.83 -10.86 -28.45
CA ASP A 18 23.70 -11.20 -27.29
C ASP A 18 23.22 -10.55 -25.99
N PHE A 19 22.68 -9.33 -26.08
CA PHE A 19 22.05 -8.65 -24.94
C PHE A 19 20.76 -9.37 -24.50
N VAL A 20 19.91 -9.76 -25.44
CA VAL A 20 18.70 -10.53 -25.21
C VAL A 20 19.03 -11.89 -24.58
N ASP A 21 20.03 -12.58 -25.09
CA ASP A 21 20.47 -13.88 -24.56
C ASP A 21 21.03 -13.76 -23.14
N ARG A 22 21.72 -12.65 -22.81
CA ARG A 22 22.15 -12.35 -21.43
C ARG A 22 20.98 -12.04 -20.51
N LEU A 23 19.98 -11.27 -20.97
CA LEU A 23 18.75 -11.01 -20.22
C LEU A 23 17.96 -12.30 -19.95
N TRP A 24 18.15 -13.30 -20.80
CA TRP A 24 17.43 -14.57 -20.72
C TRP A 24 18.11 -15.62 -19.82
N ASN A 25 19.41 -15.49 -19.55
CA ASN A 25 20.15 -16.39 -18.67
C ASN A 25 19.82 -16.08 -17.19
N ALA A 26 18.79 -16.75 -16.66
CA ALA A 26 18.21 -16.52 -15.35
C ALA A 26 19.16 -16.69 -14.15
N ASP A 27 20.34 -17.30 -14.31
CA ASP A 27 21.32 -17.54 -13.24
C ASP A 27 22.35 -16.43 -13.05
N ASP A 28 22.32 -15.40 -13.88
CA ASP A 28 23.23 -14.26 -13.70
C ASP A 28 22.79 -13.40 -12.50
N LYS A 29 23.50 -13.53 -11.40
CA LYS A 29 23.29 -12.73 -10.19
C LYS A 29 23.39 -11.24 -10.50
N THR A 30 24.29 -10.84 -11.35
CA THR A 30 24.48 -9.43 -11.77
C THR A 30 23.22 -8.87 -12.41
N LEU A 31 22.56 -9.63 -13.30
CA LEU A 31 21.35 -9.21 -13.96
C LEU A 31 20.19 -9.02 -12.96
N ARG A 32 20.06 -9.90 -11.98
CA ARG A 32 19.05 -9.78 -10.91
C ARG A 32 19.21 -8.49 -10.13
N TRP A 33 20.44 -8.11 -9.80
CA TRP A 33 20.71 -6.85 -9.09
C TRP A 33 20.49 -5.62 -9.97
N ILE A 34 20.92 -5.66 -11.24
CA ILE A 34 20.73 -4.54 -12.19
C ILE A 34 19.23 -4.27 -12.39
N LEU A 35 18.44 -5.31 -12.65
CA LEU A 35 16.99 -5.15 -12.87
C LEU A 35 16.25 -4.75 -11.58
N GLY A 36 16.65 -5.28 -10.43
CA GLY A 36 16.15 -4.84 -9.13
C GLY A 36 16.47 -3.36 -8.86
N ALA A 37 17.71 -2.92 -9.14
CA ALA A 37 18.10 -1.52 -9.03
C ALA A 37 17.30 -0.62 -9.99
N LEU A 38 17.04 -1.08 -11.21
CA LEU A 38 16.21 -0.35 -12.18
C LEU A 38 14.77 -0.20 -11.68
N VAL A 39 14.18 -1.23 -11.05
CA VAL A 39 12.86 -1.13 -10.40
C VAL A 39 12.88 -0.03 -9.33
N VAL A 40 13.91 0.02 -8.48
CA VAL A 40 14.06 1.05 -7.44
C VAL A 40 14.18 2.44 -8.06
N VAL A 41 15.00 2.63 -9.11
CA VAL A 41 15.17 3.92 -9.79
C VAL A 41 13.85 4.40 -10.39
N LEU A 42 13.13 3.52 -11.09
CA LEU A 42 11.81 3.84 -11.66
C LEU A 42 10.78 4.16 -10.56
N ALA A 43 10.81 3.43 -9.45
CA ALA A 43 9.95 3.70 -8.31
C ALA A 43 10.29 5.05 -7.65
N CYS A 44 11.57 5.37 -7.43
CA CYS A 44 11.98 6.68 -6.93
C CYS A 44 11.47 7.80 -7.84
N PHE A 45 11.66 7.66 -9.15
CA PHE A 45 11.17 8.65 -10.10
C PHE A 45 9.65 8.85 -10.01
N ASN A 46 8.86 7.78 -9.85
CA ASN A 46 7.41 7.87 -9.85
C ASN A 46 6.83 8.31 -8.50
N PHE A 47 7.38 7.82 -7.40
CA PHE A 47 6.79 8.05 -6.07
C PHE A 47 7.37 9.26 -5.35
N VAL A 48 8.65 9.64 -5.57
CA VAL A 48 9.33 10.66 -4.77
C VAL A 48 9.35 12.05 -5.43
N ARG A 49 9.23 12.14 -6.76
CA ARG A 49 9.30 13.44 -7.44
C ARG A 49 8.12 14.34 -7.07
N ASP A 50 8.38 15.64 -6.90
CA ASP A 50 7.37 16.70 -6.82
C ASP A 50 6.28 16.42 -5.75
N LEU A 51 6.72 16.07 -4.53
CA LEU A 51 5.81 15.67 -3.45
C LEU A 51 4.97 16.82 -2.90
N ASP A 52 5.42 18.07 -3.04
CA ASP A 52 4.62 19.24 -2.63
C ASP A 52 3.45 19.52 -3.59
N ASN A 53 3.41 18.92 -4.78
CA ASN A 53 2.33 19.10 -5.74
C ASN A 53 1.24 18.01 -5.62
N PRO A 54 -0.03 18.41 -5.35
CA PRO A 54 -0.54 19.76 -5.06
C PRO A 54 -0.15 20.25 -3.66
N ALA A 55 0.17 21.56 -3.53
CA ALA A 55 0.55 22.21 -2.27
C ALA A 55 -0.67 22.43 -1.34
N HIS A 56 -1.46 21.40 -1.17
CA HIS A 56 -2.68 21.37 -0.37
C HIS A 56 -2.97 19.97 0.13
N ALA A 57 -3.58 19.86 1.31
CA ALA A 57 -4.08 18.58 1.80
C ALA A 57 -5.25 18.07 0.93
N PHE A 58 -5.29 16.79 0.70
CA PHE A 58 -6.41 16.13 0.04
C PHE A 58 -6.74 14.79 0.69
N TRP A 59 -7.99 14.38 0.58
CA TRP A 59 -8.51 13.14 1.13
C TRP A 59 -8.20 12.97 2.62
N ASP A 60 -7.63 11.84 3.02
CA ASP A 60 -7.32 11.53 4.41
C ASP A 60 -6.18 12.36 5.01
N GLU A 61 -5.34 13.03 4.17
CA GLU A 61 -4.32 13.96 4.67
C GLU A 61 -4.93 15.04 5.58
N SER A 62 -6.21 15.42 5.33
CA SER A 62 -6.92 16.38 6.17
C SER A 62 -7.09 15.94 7.62
N TYR A 63 -7.10 14.63 7.89
CA TYR A 63 -7.13 14.05 9.24
C TYR A 63 -5.72 13.74 9.75
N TYR A 64 -4.83 13.29 8.85
CA TYR A 64 -3.51 12.81 9.25
C TYR A 64 -2.56 13.96 9.61
N LEU A 65 -2.67 15.11 8.93
CA LEU A 65 -1.98 16.34 9.34
C LEU A 65 -2.29 16.72 10.78
N THR A 66 -3.55 16.72 11.17
CA THR A 66 -3.99 17.08 12.52
C THR A 66 -3.51 16.08 13.57
N THR A 67 -3.56 14.80 13.25
CA THR A 67 -3.05 13.73 14.12
C THR A 67 -1.53 13.83 14.27
N THR A 68 -0.81 14.02 13.17
CA THR A 68 0.65 14.13 13.19
C THR A 68 1.13 15.38 13.92
N GLN A 69 0.40 16.51 13.82
CA GLN A 69 0.70 17.72 14.60
C GLN A 69 0.65 17.45 16.11
N ARG A 70 -0.35 16.68 16.58
CA ARG A 70 -0.42 16.29 18.00
C ARG A 70 0.74 15.40 18.42
N TYR A 71 1.25 14.51 17.52
CA TYR A 71 2.47 13.74 17.76
C TYR A 71 3.70 14.64 17.88
N GLU A 72 3.82 15.64 17.02
CA GLU A 72 4.91 16.63 17.08
C GLU A 72 4.91 17.39 18.42
N GLU A 73 3.73 17.72 18.92
CA GLU A 73 3.54 18.40 20.20
C GLU A 73 3.60 17.46 21.42
N GLY A 74 3.76 16.17 21.21
CA GLY A 74 3.76 15.15 22.27
C GLY A 74 2.42 15.07 23.03
N LYS A 75 1.31 15.46 22.42
CA LYS A 75 -0.02 15.43 23.02
C LYS A 75 -0.63 14.04 22.91
N ALA A 76 -1.05 13.49 24.05
CA ALA A 76 -1.77 12.22 24.10
C ALA A 76 -3.07 12.30 23.29
N GLN A 77 -3.28 11.30 22.43
CA GLN A 77 -4.36 11.31 21.45
C GLN A 77 -4.75 9.91 20.99
N TYR A 78 -5.90 9.84 20.33
CA TYR A 78 -6.39 8.65 19.65
C TYR A 78 -6.76 8.97 18.20
N ALA A 79 -6.63 7.98 17.32
CA ALA A 79 -6.96 8.10 15.90
C ALA A 79 -7.76 6.88 15.41
N SER A 80 -8.33 6.98 14.21
CA SER A 80 -9.13 5.90 13.58
C SER A 80 -8.30 4.67 13.17
N HIS A 81 -6.98 4.81 13.15
CA HIS A 81 -6.02 3.75 12.79
C HIS A 81 -4.95 3.61 13.86
N PRO A 82 -4.30 2.44 14.01
CA PRO A 82 -3.21 2.23 14.95
C PRO A 82 -2.04 3.22 14.73
N PRO A 83 -1.19 3.44 15.76
CA PRO A 83 -0.32 4.63 15.83
C PRO A 83 0.91 4.61 14.90
N LEU A 84 1.39 3.46 14.42
CA LEU A 84 2.70 3.34 13.77
C LEU A 84 2.86 4.23 12.52
N GLY A 85 1.84 4.32 11.68
CA GLY A 85 1.90 5.15 10.48
C GLY A 85 2.02 6.64 10.78
N PHE A 86 1.38 7.12 11.84
CA PHE A 86 1.50 8.52 12.29
C PHE A 86 2.88 8.82 12.85
N MET A 87 3.52 7.85 13.52
CA MET A 87 4.91 7.99 13.98
C MET A 87 5.89 8.16 12.82
N PHE A 88 5.67 7.47 11.69
CA PHE A 88 6.49 7.67 10.48
C PHE A 88 6.27 9.07 9.88
N MET A 89 5.03 9.56 9.84
CA MET A 89 4.74 10.91 9.37
C MET A 89 5.37 11.99 10.27
N ASP A 90 5.28 11.80 11.58
CA ASP A 90 5.92 12.69 12.58
C ASP A 90 7.46 12.70 12.41
N ALA A 91 8.07 11.55 12.23
CA ALA A 91 9.51 11.45 11.93
C ALA A 91 9.86 12.21 10.64
N GLY A 92 9.01 12.15 9.61
CA GLY A 92 9.17 12.92 8.38
C GLY A 92 9.13 14.44 8.63
N ILE A 93 8.14 14.93 9.39
CA ILE A 93 8.02 16.35 9.74
C ILE A 93 9.25 16.81 10.54
N LYS A 94 9.64 16.08 11.59
CA LYS A 94 10.82 16.38 12.41
C LYS A 94 12.10 16.42 11.57
N THR A 95 12.27 15.46 10.67
CA THR A 95 13.40 15.44 9.73
C THR A 95 13.37 16.65 8.80
N GLY A 96 12.22 17.00 8.22
CA GLY A 96 12.07 18.21 7.39
C GLY A 96 12.47 19.48 8.13
N LYS A 97 12.01 19.65 9.36
CA LYS A 97 12.38 20.79 10.23
C LYS A 97 13.88 20.84 10.54
N MET A 98 14.55 19.69 10.69
CA MET A 98 16.02 19.63 10.86
C MET A 98 16.74 20.17 9.62
N PHE A 99 16.21 19.99 8.42
CA PHE A 99 16.72 20.55 7.17
C PHE A 99 16.15 21.93 6.84
N GLY A 100 15.42 22.57 7.76
CA GLY A 100 14.88 23.93 7.60
C GLY A 100 13.51 24.00 6.92
N ILE A 101 12.95 22.88 6.44
CA ILE A 101 11.64 22.86 5.79
C ILE A 101 10.55 22.99 6.86
N ASN A 102 9.59 23.90 6.65
CA ASN A 102 8.52 24.26 7.60
C ASN A 102 8.98 24.71 9.01
N LYS A 103 10.27 25.03 9.20
CA LYS A 103 10.83 25.37 10.53
C LYS A 103 10.13 26.57 11.15
N ASN A 104 9.77 27.56 10.34
CA ASN A 104 9.19 28.84 10.77
C ASN A 104 7.69 28.94 10.41
N VAL A 105 7.05 27.85 10.01
CA VAL A 105 5.63 27.83 9.70
C VAL A 105 4.84 27.50 10.96
N ASP A 106 3.89 28.37 11.35
CA ASP A 106 3.01 28.10 12.48
C ASP A 106 1.97 27.04 12.08
N THR A 107 2.05 25.87 12.73
CA THR A 107 1.18 24.73 12.50
C THR A 107 0.36 24.33 13.72
N HIS A 108 0.48 25.05 14.86
CA HIS A 108 -0.15 24.66 16.14
C HIS A 108 -1.66 24.49 16.04
N PHE A 109 -2.36 25.35 15.28
CA PHE A 109 -3.81 25.28 15.11
C PHE A 109 -4.28 23.95 14.47
N LEU A 110 -3.40 23.23 13.75
CA LEU A 110 -3.71 21.92 13.19
C LEU A 110 -3.98 20.88 14.27
N GLY A 111 -3.33 21.00 15.44
CA GLY A 111 -3.52 20.09 16.58
C GLY A 111 -4.88 20.24 17.28
N ASP A 112 -5.55 21.37 17.11
CA ASP A 112 -6.77 21.72 17.85
C ASP A 112 -8.05 21.12 17.22
N VAL A 113 -7.96 20.66 15.99
CA VAL A 113 -9.10 20.12 15.23
C VAL A 113 -8.87 18.65 14.85
N LYS A 114 -9.97 17.92 14.61
CA LYS A 114 -9.88 16.53 14.12
C LYS A 114 -9.58 16.47 12.61
N LYS A 115 -10.07 17.46 11.86
CA LYS A 115 -9.94 17.53 10.40
C LYS A 115 -9.82 19.00 9.98
N ILE A 116 -8.91 19.28 9.07
CA ILE A 116 -8.82 20.59 8.42
C ILE A 116 -9.63 20.65 7.12
N ASP A 117 -10.10 21.84 6.77
CA ASP A 117 -10.50 22.10 5.37
C ASP A 117 -9.23 22.10 4.50
N SER A 118 -9.24 21.40 3.39
CA SER A 118 -8.11 21.29 2.46
C SER A 118 -7.61 22.63 1.91
N ARG A 119 -8.38 23.72 2.10
CA ARG A 119 -8.03 25.10 1.73
C ARG A 119 -7.34 25.87 2.85
N VAL A 120 -7.39 25.36 4.07
CA VAL A 120 -6.84 26.00 5.28
C VAL A 120 -5.50 25.35 5.59
N VAL A 121 -4.47 25.70 4.83
CA VAL A 121 -3.09 25.28 5.07
C VAL A 121 -2.27 26.54 5.39
N PRO A 122 -1.32 26.46 6.35
CA PRO A 122 -0.46 27.59 6.65
C PRO A 122 0.25 28.08 5.39
N LYS A 123 0.34 29.39 5.22
CA LYS A 123 1.02 29.99 4.07
C LYS A 123 2.49 29.55 4.06
N GLY A 124 2.94 29.02 2.92
CA GLY A 124 4.31 28.53 2.75
C GLY A 124 4.58 27.16 3.36
N TYR A 125 3.53 26.39 3.72
CA TYR A 125 3.68 25.01 4.17
C TYR A 125 4.07 24.11 3.00
N ASP A 126 5.18 23.39 3.13
CA ASP A 126 5.66 22.38 2.19
C ASP A 126 5.21 20.99 2.67
N PHE A 127 4.48 20.26 1.82
CA PHE A 127 3.97 18.93 2.13
C PHE A 127 5.02 17.83 1.98
N THR A 128 6.19 18.13 1.41
CA THR A 128 7.25 17.12 1.18
C THR A 128 7.62 16.34 2.44
N PRO A 129 7.84 16.97 3.61
CA PRO A 129 8.24 16.25 4.82
C PRO A 129 7.24 15.21 5.29
N ILE A 130 5.94 15.51 5.26
CA ILE A 130 4.92 14.58 5.73
C ILE A 130 4.63 13.47 4.71
N ARG A 131 4.81 13.73 3.39
CA ARG A 131 4.58 12.79 2.29
C ARG A 131 5.79 11.88 2.02
N MET A 132 7.00 12.36 2.30
CA MET A 132 8.25 11.64 2.01
C MET A 132 8.30 10.23 2.61
N PRO A 133 7.95 9.99 3.89
CA PRO A 133 7.95 8.64 4.43
C PRO A 133 7.04 7.69 3.64
N SER A 134 5.80 8.13 3.29
CA SER A 134 4.87 7.33 2.51
C SER A 134 5.47 6.96 1.14
N ALA A 135 6.07 7.90 0.44
CA ALA A 135 6.73 7.70 -0.85
C ALA A 135 7.92 6.74 -0.76
N LEU A 136 8.76 6.86 0.27
CA LEU A 136 9.90 5.95 0.49
C LEU A 136 9.45 4.52 0.78
N PHE A 137 8.41 4.33 1.56
CA PHE A 137 7.81 3.00 1.79
C PHE A 137 7.23 2.41 0.49
N ALA A 138 6.69 3.23 -0.41
CA ALA A 138 6.27 2.77 -1.73
C ALA A 138 7.47 2.28 -2.58
N VAL A 139 8.61 2.94 -2.52
CA VAL A 139 9.85 2.50 -3.19
C VAL A 139 10.32 1.16 -2.62
N ILE A 140 10.32 1.01 -1.29
CA ILE A 140 10.65 -0.28 -0.64
C ILE A 140 9.66 -1.37 -1.09
N SER A 141 8.37 -1.03 -1.19
CA SER A 141 7.33 -1.95 -1.69
C SER A 141 7.60 -2.42 -3.11
N ALA A 142 8.07 -1.54 -4.00
CA ALA A 142 8.44 -1.91 -5.38
C ALA A 142 9.58 -2.94 -5.40
N LEU A 143 10.60 -2.75 -4.57
CA LEU A 143 11.70 -3.72 -4.42
C LEU A 143 11.20 -5.05 -3.85
N LEU A 144 10.37 -5.02 -2.79
CA LEU A 144 9.80 -6.24 -2.21
C LEU A 144 8.93 -6.98 -3.23
N PHE A 145 8.15 -6.26 -4.03
CA PHE A 145 7.32 -6.84 -5.06
C PHE A 145 8.16 -7.55 -6.14
N TYR A 146 9.27 -6.92 -6.58
CA TYR A 146 10.25 -7.54 -7.46
C TYR A 146 10.84 -8.82 -6.86
N LEU A 147 11.27 -8.78 -5.60
CA LEU A 147 11.85 -9.93 -4.90
C LEU A 147 10.84 -11.08 -4.73
N ILE A 148 9.57 -10.77 -4.49
CA ILE A 148 8.50 -11.77 -4.42
C ILE A 148 8.34 -12.47 -5.78
N ILE A 149 8.23 -11.72 -6.88
CA ILE A 149 8.08 -12.30 -8.21
C ILE A 149 9.35 -13.08 -8.60
N LEU A 150 10.53 -12.55 -8.31
CA LEU A 150 11.78 -13.27 -8.52
C LEU A 150 11.82 -14.60 -7.74
N ARG A 151 11.29 -14.62 -6.52
CA ARG A 151 11.18 -15.84 -5.72
C ARG A 151 10.12 -16.81 -6.22
N LEU A 152 9.03 -16.29 -6.79
CA LEU A 152 7.97 -17.09 -7.41
C LEU A 152 8.44 -17.69 -8.75
N ASN A 153 8.98 -16.86 -9.64
CA ASN A 153 9.26 -17.21 -11.04
C ASN A 153 10.71 -17.66 -11.28
N GLY A 154 11.67 -17.24 -10.46
CA GLY A 154 13.08 -17.56 -10.61
C GLY A 154 13.81 -16.78 -11.72
N GLU A 155 13.12 -16.04 -12.57
CA GLU A 155 13.57 -15.37 -13.77
C GLU A 155 13.61 -13.85 -13.57
N ALA A 156 14.79 -13.25 -13.71
CA ALA A 156 14.99 -11.83 -13.41
C ALA A 156 14.20 -10.89 -14.35
N PHE A 157 14.15 -11.21 -15.64
CA PHE A 157 13.44 -10.38 -16.61
C PHE A 157 11.91 -10.45 -16.42
N GLU A 158 11.35 -11.63 -16.13
CA GLU A 158 9.94 -11.74 -15.74
C GLU A 158 9.63 -10.95 -14.48
N ALA A 159 10.48 -11.08 -13.46
CA ALA A 159 10.31 -10.35 -12.22
C ALA A 159 10.33 -8.83 -12.46
N PHE A 160 11.21 -8.34 -13.32
CA PHE A 160 11.25 -6.94 -13.71
C PHE A 160 9.95 -6.51 -14.40
N VAL A 161 9.54 -7.23 -15.47
CA VAL A 161 8.35 -6.86 -16.24
C VAL A 161 7.09 -6.86 -15.40
N PHE A 162 6.87 -7.91 -14.60
CA PHE A 162 5.70 -7.94 -13.70
C PHE A 162 5.79 -6.91 -12.56
N SER A 163 7.00 -6.44 -12.19
CA SER A 163 7.14 -5.34 -11.23
C SER A 163 6.71 -3.99 -11.81
N LEU A 164 6.70 -3.83 -13.15
CA LEU A 164 6.15 -2.64 -13.78
C LEU A 164 4.65 -2.47 -13.50
N LEU A 165 3.92 -3.57 -13.22
CA LEU A 165 2.52 -3.51 -12.76
C LEU A 165 2.37 -2.72 -11.45
N PHE A 166 3.37 -2.75 -10.58
CA PHE A 166 3.40 -1.93 -9.37
C PHE A 166 3.92 -0.53 -9.64
N VAL A 167 5.08 -0.43 -10.30
CA VAL A 167 5.81 0.84 -10.49
C VAL A 167 5.06 1.83 -11.38
N PHE A 168 4.29 1.33 -12.36
CA PHE A 168 3.48 2.12 -13.29
C PHE A 168 1.97 1.99 -13.00
N GLU A 169 1.60 1.72 -11.74
CA GLU A 169 0.20 1.73 -11.32
C GLU A 169 -0.21 3.12 -10.86
N ASN A 170 -1.01 3.80 -11.68
CA ASN A 170 -1.42 5.18 -11.44
C ASN A 170 -2.14 5.36 -10.08
N ALA A 171 -2.98 4.40 -9.67
CA ALA A 171 -3.67 4.47 -8.39
C ALA A 171 -2.71 4.37 -7.20
N TYR A 172 -1.71 3.46 -7.25
CA TYR A 172 -0.69 3.39 -6.21
C TYR A 172 0.12 4.68 -6.13
N ILE A 173 0.52 5.23 -7.30
CA ILE A 173 1.33 6.45 -7.34
C ILE A 173 0.57 7.62 -6.70
N VAL A 174 -0.67 7.86 -7.09
CA VAL A 174 -1.49 8.94 -6.50
C VAL A 174 -1.63 8.77 -4.99
N HIS A 175 -1.92 7.57 -4.54
CA HIS A 175 -2.23 7.32 -3.13
C HIS A 175 -0.98 7.27 -2.24
N PHE A 176 0.12 6.67 -2.72
CA PHE A 176 1.32 6.49 -1.92
C PHE A 176 2.28 7.70 -1.94
N ARG A 177 2.08 8.64 -2.86
CA ARG A 177 2.74 9.96 -2.83
C ARG A 177 2.12 10.92 -1.83
N ALA A 178 0.92 10.65 -1.38
CA ALA A 178 0.24 11.42 -0.34
C ALA A 178 0.65 10.92 1.06
N ALA A 179 0.42 11.74 2.08
CA ALA A 179 0.58 11.34 3.47
C ALA A 179 -0.56 10.39 3.89
N HIS A 180 -0.56 9.19 3.31
CA HIS A 180 -1.51 8.13 3.59
C HIS A 180 -0.83 6.94 4.28
N LEU A 181 -1.61 6.18 5.05
CA LEU A 181 -1.11 5.06 5.85
C LEU A 181 -0.84 3.80 5.00
N ASP A 182 -1.45 3.73 3.83
CA ASP A 182 -1.54 2.49 3.03
C ASP A 182 -0.16 2.01 2.54
N SER A 183 0.76 2.90 2.20
CA SER A 183 2.11 2.52 1.75
C SER A 183 2.91 1.80 2.83
N TYR A 184 2.82 2.24 4.08
CA TYR A 184 3.48 1.58 5.22
C TYR A 184 2.91 0.18 5.43
N GLN A 185 1.57 0.07 5.51
CA GLN A 185 0.89 -1.21 5.62
C GLN A 185 1.29 -2.15 4.48
N PHE A 186 1.29 -1.63 3.25
CA PHE A 186 1.58 -2.39 2.04
C PHE A 186 3.00 -2.96 2.06
N THR A 187 3.99 -2.17 2.48
CA THR A 187 5.38 -2.62 2.62
C THR A 187 5.50 -3.80 3.58
N PHE A 188 4.92 -3.69 4.77
CA PHE A 188 4.99 -4.78 5.75
C PHE A 188 4.18 -6.02 5.29
N THR A 189 3.08 -5.81 4.58
CA THR A 189 2.31 -6.88 3.95
C THR A 189 3.14 -7.63 2.90
N LEU A 190 3.80 -6.92 1.98
CA LEU A 190 4.68 -7.54 0.99
C LEU A 190 5.87 -8.24 1.65
N GLY A 191 6.46 -7.62 2.68
CA GLY A 191 7.51 -8.25 3.49
C GLY A 191 7.05 -9.57 4.09
N SER A 192 5.83 -9.64 4.64
CA SER A 192 5.26 -10.87 5.19
C SER A 192 5.06 -11.96 4.11
N ILE A 193 4.58 -11.58 2.91
CA ILE A 193 4.45 -12.50 1.77
C ILE A 193 5.83 -13.03 1.35
N LEU A 194 6.84 -12.17 1.27
CA LEU A 194 8.20 -12.59 0.92
C LEU A 194 8.76 -13.59 1.95
N VAL A 195 8.63 -13.31 3.24
CA VAL A 195 9.06 -14.23 4.31
C VAL A 195 8.27 -15.54 4.26
N TRP A 196 6.95 -15.47 4.03
CA TRP A 196 6.12 -16.66 3.86
C TRP A 196 6.61 -17.56 2.73
N LEU A 197 7.06 -17.04 1.59
CA LEU A 197 7.61 -17.82 0.48
C LEU A 197 8.88 -18.60 0.85
N TYR A 198 9.57 -18.22 1.93
CA TYR A 198 10.69 -18.99 2.47
C TYR A 198 10.25 -20.11 3.44
N THR A 199 9.03 -20.06 3.95
CA THR A 199 8.47 -21.10 4.83
C THR A 199 7.63 -22.11 4.08
N PHE A 200 7.11 -21.76 2.90
CA PHE A 200 6.17 -22.57 2.17
C PHE A 200 6.84 -23.54 1.20
N GLY A 201 6.59 -24.84 1.39
CA GLY A 201 7.12 -25.92 0.53
C GLY A 201 8.57 -26.31 0.77
N ARG A 202 9.30 -25.64 1.66
CA ARG A 202 10.67 -25.96 2.04
C ARG A 202 10.94 -25.54 3.48
N GLU A 203 11.68 -26.38 4.23
CA GLU A 203 12.09 -26.05 5.60
C GLU A 203 13.13 -24.91 5.58
N PRO A 204 12.88 -23.78 6.26
CA PRO A 204 13.88 -22.72 6.37
C PRO A 204 15.03 -23.13 7.30
N LYS A 205 16.23 -22.63 7.04
CA LYS A 205 17.43 -22.94 7.84
C LYS A 205 17.27 -22.60 9.35
N ARG A 206 16.49 -21.57 9.67
CA ARG A 206 16.18 -21.11 11.04
C ARG A 206 14.68 -20.95 11.19
N PRO A 207 13.94 -22.06 11.39
CA PRO A 207 12.48 -22.02 11.29
C PRO A 207 11.85 -21.05 12.28
N LEU A 208 12.17 -21.12 13.58
CA LEU A 208 11.54 -20.25 14.58
C LEU A 208 11.80 -18.77 14.29
N LEU A 209 13.01 -18.40 13.88
CA LEU A 209 13.34 -17.01 13.51
C LEU A 209 12.57 -16.55 12.27
N THR A 210 12.41 -17.41 11.27
CA THR A 210 11.67 -17.10 10.04
C THR A 210 10.17 -16.90 10.32
N TYR A 211 9.58 -17.77 11.15
CA TYR A 211 8.19 -17.61 11.57
C TYR A 211 8.00 -16.40 12.51
N ALA A 212 8.97 -16.10 13.38
CA ALA A 212 8.97 -14.87 14.17
C ALA A 212 9.06 -13.62 13.28
N ALA A 213 9.91 -13.62 12.25
CA ALA A 213 9.98 -12.52 11.27
C ALA A 213 8.66 -12.32 10.52
N PHE A 214 7.97 -13.41 10.16
CA PHE A 214 6.61 -13.32 9.59
C PHE A 214 5.63 -12.67 10.56
N GLY A 215 5.61 -13.11 11.84
CA GLY A 215 4.75 -12.55 12.88
C GLY A 215 5.06 -11.07 13.17
N LEU A 216 6.36 -10.68 13.18
CA LEU A 216 6.81 -9.30 13.32
C LEU A 216 6.26 -8.41 12.19
N LEU A 217 6.40 -8.84 10.93
CA LEU A 217 5.91 -8.07 9.78
C LEU A 217 4.38 -7.98 9.76
N CYS A 218 3.67 -9.04 10.13
CA CYS A 218 2.22 -8.99 10.35
C CYS A 218 1.84 -8.00 11.45
N GLY A 219 2.60 -7.97 12.55
CA GLY A 219 2.41 -7.03 13.66
C GLY A 219 2.63 -5.58 13.23
N LEU A 220 3.71 -5.29 12.50
CA LEU A 220 3.99 -3.96 11.96
C LEU A 220 2.89 -3.52 10.99
N SER A 221 2.44 -4.40 10.10
CA SER A 221 1.33 -4.11 9.18
C SER A 221 0.02 -3.82 9.94
N PHE A 222 -0.29 -4.64 10.96
CA PHE A 222 -1.46 -4.45 11.83
C PHE A 222 -1.41 -3.12 12.59
N MET A 223 -0.22 -2.73 13.07
CA MET A 223 -0.03 -1.47 13.80
C MET A 223 -0.09 -0.23 12.90
N VAL A 224 -0.26 -0.40 11.59
CA VAL A 224 -0.64 0.66 10.63
C VAL A 224 -2.15 0.61 10.36
N LYS A 225 -2.68 -0.57 9.96
CA LYS A 225 -4.12 -0.78 9.67
C LYS A 225 -4.56 -2.20 10.04
N VAL A 226 -5.65 -2.32 10.77
CA VAL A 226 -6.13 -3.60 11.33
C VAL A 226 -6.57 -4.65 10.28
N ASN A 227 -6.94 -4.22 9.07
CA ASN A 227 -7.37 -5.14 8.01
C ASN A 227 -6.23 -6.05 7.49
N SER A 228 -4.98 -5.79 7.84
CA SER A 228 -3.84 -6.67 7.54
C SER A 228 -3.84 -7.99 8.32
N LEU A 229 -4.72 -8.18 9.31
CA LEU A 229 -4.89 -9.47 10.00
C LEU A 229 -5.15 -10.64 9.04
N VAL A 230 -5.69 -10.36 7.86
CA VAL A 230 -5.88 -11.38 6.81
C VAL A 230 -4.56 -12.06 6.41
N MET A 231 -3.39 -11.42 6.61
CA MET A 231 -2.08 -12.01 6.32
C MET A 231 -1.78 -13.25 7.16
N PHE A 232 -2.36 -13.38 8.35
CA PHE A 232 -2.20 -14.58 9.18
C PHE A 232 -2.70 -15.86 8.49
N LEU A 233 -3.58 -15.73 7.49
CA LEU A 233 -4.02 -16.88 6.69
C LEU A 233 -2.85 -17.57 6.00
N LEU A 234 -1.85 -16.84 5.51
CA LEU A 234 -0.66 -17.43 4.88
C LEU A 234 0.14 -18.29 5.88
N GLY A 235 0.31 -17.79 7.11
CA GLY A 235 0.93 -18.54 8.19
C GLY A 235 0.12 -19.81 8.54
N ALA A 236 -1.20 -19.66 8.68
CA ALA A 236 -2.11 -20.77 8.97
C ALA A 236 -2.08 -21.83 7.86
N LEU A 237 -2.05 -21.42 6.58
CA LEU A 237 -1.93 -22.33 5.45
C LEU A 237 -0.61 -23.10 5.47
N SER A 238 0.52 -22.45 5.83
CA SER A 238 1.81 -23.13 5.95
C SER A 238 1.82 -24.17 7.07
N LEU A 239 1.34 -23.80 8.26
CA LEU A 239 1.29 -24.69 9.41
C LEU A 239 0.29 -25.82 9.19
N GLY A 240 -0.90 -25.51 8.66
CA GLY A 240 -1.94 -26.49 8.35
C GLY A 240 -1.49 -27.50 7.30
N ARG A 241 -0.82 -27.04 6.23
CA ARG A 241 -0.23 -27.94 5.22
C ARG A 241 0.81 -28.89 5.84
N ALA A 242 1.69 -28.38 6.71
CA ALA A 242 2.68 -29.18 7.38
C ALA A 242 2.06 -30.25 8.30
N LEU A 243 0.97 -29.91 9.00
CA LEU A 243 0.19 -30.84 9.82
C LEU A 243 -0.57 -31.87 8.98
N TRP A 244 -1.08 -31.45 7.82
CA TRP A 244 -1.77 -32.34 6.89
C TRP A 244 -0.85 -33.41 6.29
N LEU A 245 0.41 -33.04 6.01
CA LEU A 245 1.39 -33.97 5.41
C LEU A 245 2.01 -34.93 6.43
N ASP A 246 2.08 -34.54 7.70
CA ASP A 246 2.68 -35.34 8.78
C ASP A 246 1.90 -35.12 10.08
N HIS A 247 1.17 -36.14 10.52
CA HIS A 247 0.34 -36.14 11.73
C HIS A 247 1.10 -36.62 12.98
N SER A 248 2.42 -36.81 12.91
CA SER A 248 3.22 -37.27 14.02
C SER A 248 3.25 -36.28 15.19
N ARG A 249 3.36 -36.78 16.44
CA ARG A 249 3.50 -35.95 17.63
C ARG A 249 4.69 -34.96 17.55
N PRO A 250 5.90 -35.36 17.09
CA PRO A 250 7.01 -34.44 16.92
C PRO A 250 6.71 -33.29 15.95
N ASN A 251 5.94 -33.55 14.89
CA ASN A 251 5.53 -32.48 13.96
C ASN A 251 4.52 -31.52 14.59
N TRP A 252 3.53 -32.01 15.34
CA TRP A 252 2.60 -31.16 16.09
C TRP A 252 3.34 -30.20 17.02
N LEU A 253 4.32 -30.70 17.78
CA LEU A 253 5.13 -29.86 18.67
C LEU A 253 5.93 -28.82 17.89
N ARG A 254 6.53 -29.19 16.74
CA ARG A 254 7.23 -28.24 15.86
C ARG A 254 6.29 -27.13 15.36
N GLN A 255 5.10 -27.46 14.88
CA GLN A 255 4.13 -26.50 14.39
C GLN A 255 3.60 -25.61 15.52
N PHE A 256 3.40 -26.14 16.70
CA PHE A 256 3.07 -25.36 17.91
C PHE A 256 4.11 -24.28 18.20
N TRP A 257 5.39 -24.63 18.22
CA TRP A 257 6.48 -23.65 18.47
C TRP A 257 6.60 -22.62 17.34
N ARG A 258 6.35 -22.99 16.11
CA ARG A 258 6.29 -22.06 14.95
C ARG A 258 5.12 -21.09 15.10
N GLY A 259 3.93 -21.57 15.41
CA GLY A 259 2.75 -20.75 15.69
C GLY A 259 2.98 -19.81 16.88
N SER A 260 3.58 -20.32 17.96
CA SER A 260 3.96 -19.51 19.12
C SER A 260 4.98 -18.42 18.77
N SER A 261 5.95 -18.69 17.86
CA SER A 261 6.90 -17.69 17.38
C SER A 261 6.21 -16.57 16.59
N ILE A 262 5.22 -16.91 15.76
CA ILE A 262 4.39 -15.91 15.04
C ILE A 262 3.65 -15.04 16.06
N ALA A 263 2.92 -15.67 16.97
CA ALA A 263 2.08 -14.97 17.94
C ALA A 263 2.92 -14.11 18.91
N GLY A 264 4.04 -14.66 19.41
CA GLY A 264 4.95 -13.94 20.32
C GLY A 264 5.56 -12.70 19.66
N ALA A 265 6.04 -12.82 18.41
CA ALA A 265 6.61 -11.69 17.68
C ALA A 265 5.54 -10.63 17.36
N PHE A 266 4.34 -11.04 16.98
CA PHE A 266 3.21 -10.13 16.76
C PHE A 266 2.86 -9.35 18.03
N LEU A 267 2.67 -10.04 19.15
CA LEU A 267 2.32 -9.41 20.43
C LEU A 267 3.43 -8.47 20.93
N ALA A 268 4.71 -8.86 20.74
CA ALA A 268 5.85 -8.01 21.08
C ALA A 268 5.82 -6.68 20.29
N VAL A 269 5.52 -6.73 18.98
CA VAL A 269 5.37 -5.51 18.16
C VAL A 269 4.21 -4.67 18.65
N VAL A 270 3.03 -5.25 18.87
CA VAL A 270 1.85 -4.52 19.33
C VAL A 270 2.15 -3.81 20.67
N THR A 271 2.74 -4.52 21.62
CA THR A 271 3.12 -3.96 22.92
C THR A 271 4.15 -2.85 22.78
N LEU A 272 5.20 -3.07 21.97
CA LEU A 272 6.25 -2.07 21.73
C LEU A 272 5.68 -0.79 21.13
N ILE A 273 4.84 -0.89 20.09
CA ILE A 273 4.31 0.28 19.40
C ILE A 273 3.36 1.08 20.29
N PHE A 274 2.51 0.42 21.09
CA PHE A 274 1.68 1.13 22.06
C PHE A 274 2.51 1.75 23.19
N THR A 275 3.57 1.09 23.65
CA THR A 275 4.51 1.68 24.60
C THR A 275 5.15 2.95 24.04
N LEU A 276 5.66 2.90 22.78
CA LEU A 276 6.22 4.05 22.10
C LEU A 276 5.16 5.16 21.91
N HIS A 277 3.91 4.80 21.62
CA HIS A 277 2.82 5.76 21.52
C HIS A 277 2.62 6.55 22.83
N VAL A 278 2.63 5.87 23.96
CA VAL A 278 2.51 6.51 25.29
C VAL A 278 3.74 7.38 25.59
N VAL A 279 4.94 6.87 25.32
CA VAL A 279 6.20 7.60 25.59
C VAL A 279 6.37 8.85 24.71
N PHE A 280 5.96 8.78 23.44
CA PHE A 280 6.08 9.91 22.52
C PHE A 280 5.01 10.99 22.76
N ASN A 281 3.96 10.70 23.52
CA ASN A 281 2.87 11.63 23.79
C ASN A 281 2.66 11.80 25.32
N PRO A 282 3.64 12.38 26.05
CA PRO A 282 3.59 12.51 27.50
C PRO A 282 2.66 13.63 28.01
N ASN A 283 2.21 14.52 27.11
CA ASN A 283 1.40 15.68 27.49
C ASN A 283 -0.09 15.37 27.44
N ALA A 284 -0.86 15.82 28.43
CA ALA A 284 -2.31 15.70 28.40
C ALA A 284 -2.92 16.46 27.20
N PRO A 285 -4.03 15.96 26.61
CA PRO A 285 -4.71 16.67 25.54
C PRO A 285 -5.35 17.96 26.05
N ASP A 286 -5.36 19.02 25.22
CA ASP A 286 -6.03 20.27 25.57
C ASP A 286 -7.54 20.10 25.52
N THR A 287 -8.17 19.99 26.69
CA THR A 287 -9.63 19.80 26.82
C THR A 287 -10.48 21.01 26.41
N LYS A 288 -9.85 22.18 26.17
CA LYS A 288 -10.54 23.36 25.63
C LYS A 288 -10.83 23.21 24.13
N THR A 289 -10.05 22.37 23.43
CA THR A 289 -10.29 22.07 22.03
C THR A 289 -11.27 20.89 21.86
N LYS A 290 -12.02 20.89 20.75
CA LYS A 290 -12.95 19.78 20.46
C LYS A 290 -12.22 18.44 20.29
N ALA A 291 -11.04 18.45 19.69
CA ALA A 291 -10.22 17.25 19.50
C ALA A 291 -9.72 16.72 20.84
N GLY A 292 -9.09 17.56 21.65
CA GLY A 292 -8.54 17.16 22.94
C GLY A 292 -9.62 16.76 23.98
N ALA A 293 -10.77 17.42 24.01
CA ALA A 293 -11.90 17.02 24.86
C ALA A 293 -12.39 15.60 24.53
N ARG A 294 -12.48 15.27 23.23
CA ARG A 294 -12.87 13.94 22.75
C ARG A 294 -11.83 12.88 23.12
N ASP A 295 -10.54 13.16 22.89
CA ASP A 295 -9.45 12.25 23.22
C ASP A 295 -9.41 11.98 24.72
N ASN A 296 -9.49 13.03 25.54
CA ASN A 296 -9.55 12.90 27.00
C ASN A 296 -10.77 12.10 27.47
N GLY A 297 -11.93 12.25 26.80
CA GLY A 297 -13.15 11.48 27.13
C GLY A 297 -13.00 9.98 26.91
N ALA A 298 -12.18 9.56 25.92
CA ALA A 298 -11.92 8.15 25.61
C ALA A 298 -10.81 7.52 26.47
N MET A 299 -9.98 8.33 27.18
CA MET A 299 -8.87 7.84 28.01
C MET A 299 -9.38 7.23 29.32
N GLY A 300 -8.76 6.09 29.71
CA GLY A 300 -8.97 5.49 31.01
C GLY A 300 -8.29 6.27 32.14
N GLN A 301 -8.69 6.01 33.37
CA GLN A 301 -8.19 6.76 34.54
C GLN A 301 -6.71 6.52 34.80
N VAL A 302 -6.23 5.28 34.60
CA VAL A 302 -4.81 4.92 34.82
C VAL A 302 -3.88 5.70 33.87
N TYR A 303 -4.30 5.88 32.61
CA TYR A 303 -3.55 6.68 31.63
C TYR A 303 -3.62 8.18 31.95
N LYS A 304 -4.78 8.70 32.38
CA LYS A 304 -4.93 10.09 32.83
C LYS A 304 -4.02 10.41 34.04
N ASP A 305 -3.94 9.48 35.01
CA ASP A 305 -3.06 9.67 36.18
C ASP A 305 -1.58 9.71 35.78
N TYR A 306 -1.16 8.94 34.75
CA TYR A 306 0.19 9.02 34.18
C TYR A 306 0.42 10.40 33.52
N LEU A 307 -0.51 10.87 32.69
CA LEU A 307 -0.40 12.18 32.04
C LEU A 307 -0.45 13.35 33.03
N ALA A 308 -1.03 13.15 34.21
CA ALA A 308 -1.05 14.13 35.30
C ALA A 308 0.16 14.01 36.24
N HIS A 309 1.18 13.21 35.91
CA HIS A 309 2.37 12.92 36.72
C HIS A 309 2.08 12.36 38.11
N LYS A 310 0.92 11.71 38.29
CA LYS A 310 0.52 11.02 39.54
C LYS A 310 0.98 9.56 39.59
N ARG A 311 1.48 9.06 38.49
CA ARG A 311 1.91 7.67 38.29
C ARG A 311 3.04 7.58 37.28
N ASP A 312 3.96 6.64 37.51
CA ASP A 312 5.03 6.32 36.57
C ASP A 312 4.54 5.41 35.42
N LEU A 313 5.33 5.39 34.33
CA LEU A 313 5.11 4.48 33.21
C LEU A 313 5.14 3.03 33.70
N SER A 314 4.13 2.28 33.39
CA SER A 314 3.99 0.88 33.80
C SER A 314 3.19 0.08 32.77
N PRO A 315 3.24 -1.26 32.78
CA PRO A 315 2.41 -2.09 31.91
C PRO A 315 0.90 -1.76 32.01
N ALA A 316 0.41 -1.36 33.19
CA ALA A 316 -0.98 -0.97 33.41
C ALA A 316 -1.35 0.32 32.67
N VAL A 317 -0.42 1.29 32.59
CA VAL A 317 -0.60 2.54 31.83
C VAL A 317 -0.68 2.23 30.33
N VAL A 318 0.24 1.41 29.81
CA VAL A 318 0.23 1.00 28.40
C VAL A 318 -1.03 0.23 28.05
N TRP A 319 -1.46 -0.67 28.92
CA TRP A 319 -2.69 -1.43 28.73
C TRP A 319 -3.94 -0.53 28.69
N ASP A 320 -4.07 0.39 29.63
CA ASP A 320 -5.22 1.31 29.71
C ASP A 320 -5.27 2.23 28.48
N ALA A 321 -4.11 2.77 28.04
CA ALA A 321 -3.99 3.54 26.82
C ALA A 321 -4.39 2.71 25.59
N THR A 322 -3.94 1.45 25.50
CA THR A 322 -4.27 0.53 24.39
C THR A 322 -5.77 0.24 24.34
N VAL A 323 -6.39 -0.05 25.47
CA VAL A 323 -7.84 -0.31 25.56
C VAL A 323 -8.64 0.93 25.17
N GLY A 324 -8.23 2.12 25.62
CA GLY A 324 -8.84 3.40 25.26
C GLY A 324 -8.73 3.66 23.74
N TYR A 325 -7.55 3.42 23.18
CA TYR A 325 -7.30 3.57 21.74
C TYR A 325 -8.20 2.63 20.90
N TYR A 326 -8.30 1.36 21.31
CA TYR A 326 -9.16 0.39 20.65
C TYR A 326 -10.65 0.78 20.72
N LYS A 327 -11.13 1.25 21.86
CA LYS A 327 -12.51 1.74 22.02
C LYS A 327 -12.79 2.92 21.10
N TYR A 328 -11.84 3.86 21.00
CA TYR A 328 -11.93 5.00 20.08
C TYR A 328 -11.99 4.56 18.62
N MET A 329 -11.09 3.68 18.17
CA MET A 329 -11.11 3.14 16.80
C MET A 329 -12.44 2.46 16.50
N LYS A 330 -12.96 1.63 17.41
CA LYS A 330 -14.24 0.94 17.25
C LYS A 330 -15.38 1.94 17.06
N TYR A 331 -15.44 2.98 17.89
CA TYR A 331 -16.47 4.01 17.81
C TYR A 331 -16.39 4.77 16.47
N ASP A 332 -15.21 5.19 16.07
CA ASP A 332 -15.01 5.90 14.80
C ASP A 332 -15.35 5.02 13.58
N PHE A 333 -15.08 3.73 13.67
CA PHE A 333 -15.37 2.75 12.64
C PHE A 333 -16.87 2.44 12.49
N THR A 334 -17.61 2.39 13.61
CA THR A 334 -19.05 2.05 13.62
C THR A 334 -19.95 3.26 13.40
N GLY A 335 -19.43 4.48 13.62
CA GLY A 335 -20.15 5.75 13.45
C GLY A 335 -20.14 6.31 12.02
N GLU A 336 -19.55 5.63 11.06
CA GLU A 336 -19.48 6.11 9.68
C GLU A 336 -20.84 6.10 8.96
N VAL A 337 -21.06 7.10 8.12
CA VAL A 337 -22.23 7.21 7.26
C VAL A 337 -22.24 6.07 6.22
N LYS A 338 -23.38 5.38 6.08
CA LYS A 338 -23.53 4.24 5.15
C LYS A 338 -23.53 4.62 3.67
N THR A 339 -23.77 5.88 3.33
CA THR A 339 -23.80 6.39 1.96
C THR A 339 -22.82 7.53 1.80
N GLU A 340 -21.87 7.40 0.89
CA GLU A 340 -20.84 8.38 0.56
C GLU A 340 -20.68 8.43 -0.97
N PRO A 341 -20.72 9.62 -1.61
CA PRO A 341 -20.58 9.72 -3.06
C PRO A 341 -19.31 9.08 -3.64
N ASN A 342 -18.22 9.06 -2.89
CA ASN A 342 -16.95 8.45 -3.29
C ASN A 342 -16.82 6.96 -2.89
N GLY A 343 -17.80 6.42 -2.15
CA GLY A 343 -17.84 5.02 -1.78
C GLY A 343 -17.97 4.10 -2.98
N SER A 344 -17.39 2.92 -2.94
CA SER A 344 -17.42 1.91 -3.99
C SER A 344 -17.74 0.52 -3.44
N GLN A 345 -18.47 -0.27 -4.24
CA GLN A 345 -18.83 -1.63 -3.84
C GLN A 345 -17.65 -2.59 -4.02
N PRO A 346 -17.21 -3.32 -2.97
CA PRO A 346 -16.04 -4.19 -3.05
C PRO A 346 -16.15 -5.30 -4.10
N VAL A 347 -17.35 -5.77 -4.42
CA VAL A 347 -17.58 -6.79 -5.46
C VAL A 347 -17.10 -6.32 -6.84
N LEU A 348 -17.13 -5.00 -7.10
CA LEU A 348 -16.74 -4.40 -8.39
C LEU A 348 -15.27 -3.94 -8.44
N TRP A 349 -14.53 -4.04 -7.35
CA TRP A 349 -13.13 -3.56 -7.32
C TRP A 349 -12.20 -4.22 -8.34
N PRO A 350 -12.27 -5.55 -8.59
CA PRO A 350 -11.44 -6.15 -9.64
C PRO A 350 -11.62 -5.53 -11.03
N PHE A 351 -12.76 -4.88 -11.27
CA PHE A 351 -13.10 -4.20 -12.53
C PHE A 351 -12.76 -2.69 -12.51
N MET A 352 -11.99 -2.22 -11.54
CA MET A 352 -11.62 -0.80 -11.40
C MET A 352 -12.84 0.14 -11.27
N ALA A 353 -13.93 -0.32 -10.68
CA ALA A 353 -15.15 0.45 -10.60
C ALA A 353 -15.03 1.60 -9.59
N LYS A 354 -15.41 2.79 -10.01
CA LYS A 354 -15.56 4.01 -9.22
C LYS A 354 -14.25 4.54 -8.62
N ALA A 355 -13.41 5.13 -9.47
CA ALA A 355 -12.25 5.93 -9.04
C ALA A 355 -12.67 7.11 -8.14
N ILE A 356 -11.70 7.67 -7.41
CA ILE A 356 -11.94 8.80 -6.51
C ILE A 356 -11.23 10.03 -7.05
N THR A 357 -11.95 11.15 -7.14
CA THR A 357 -11.35 12.45 -7.38
C THR A 357 -10.91 13.05 -6.05
N TYR A 358 -9.62 12.98 -5.74
CA TYR A 358 -9.08 13.50 -4.50
C TYR A 358 -9.06 15.02 -4.45
N ARG A 359 -8.69 15.64 -5.59
CA ARG A 359 -8.60 17.10 -5.71
C ARG A 359 -8.76 17.54 -7.16
N TRP A 360 -9.23 18.78 -7.33
CA TRP A 360 -9.17 19.52 -8.61
C TRP A 360 -8.93 21.01 -8.33
N ASP A 361 -8.12 21.64 -9.17
CA ASP A 361 -7.84 23.07 -9.13
C ASP A 361 -8.02 23.66 -10.53
N PHE A 362 -8.73 24.79 -10.62
CA PHE A 362 -9.07 25.44 -11.89
C PHE A 362 -8.36 26.80 -12.00
N ASP A 363 -7.60 27.03 -13.08
CA ASP A 363 -6.83 28.26 -13.32
C ASP A 363 -7.59 29.33 -14.14
N GLY A 364 -8.82 29.05 -14.53
CA GLY A 364 -9.62 29.90 -15.40
C GLY A 364 -9.77 29.34 -16.84
N LYS A 365 -8.90 28.47 -17.28
CA LYS A 365 -8.91 27.84 -18.62
C LYS A 365 -8.82 26.31 -18.57
N LYS A 366 -7.99 25.77 -17.69
CA LYS A 366 -7.69 24.34 -17.54
C LYS A 366 -7.96 23.90 -16.11
N THR A 367 -8.10 22.60 -15.91
CA THR A 367 -8.27 22.01 -14.59
C THR A 367 -7.16 20.98 -14.36
N ALA A 368 -6.48 21.10 -13.23
CA ALA A 368 -5.63 20.03 -12.72
C ALA A 368 -6.45 19.10 -11.84
N TYR A 369 -6.30 17.79 -12.05
CA TYR A 369 -6.99 16.78 -11.27
C TYR A 369 -5.98 15.86 -10.59
N THR A 370 -6.27 15.47 -9.37
CA THR A 370 -5.65 14.33 -8.70
C THR A 370 -6.71 13.23 -8.62
N HIS A 371 -6.70 12.32 -9.59
CA HIS A 371 -7.62 11.19 -9.62
C HIS A 371 -6.90 9.92 -9.17
N MET A 372 -7.44 9.26 -8.16
CA MET A 372 -7.06 7.89 -7.82
C MET A 372 -7.76 6.95 -8.79
N LEU A 373 -7.16 6.83 -9.96
CA LEU A 373 -7.58 6.02 -11.10
C LEU A 373 -6.48 5.00 -11.40
N GLY A 374 -6.83 3.72 -11.52
CA GLY A 374 -5.89 2.66 -11.85
C GLY A 374 -5.39 2.72 -13.29
N ASN A 375 -4.26 2.05 -13.56
CA ASN A 375 -3.82 1.77 -14.92
C ASN A 375 -4.70 0.65 -15.51
N PRO A 376 -5.48 0.89 -16.58
CA PRO A 376 -6.42 -0.12 -17.09
C PRO A 376 -5.77 -1.41 -17.58
N ILE A 377 -4.55 -1.32 -18.13
CA ILE A 377 -3.79 -2.50 -18.57
C ILE A 377 -3.41 -3.34 -17.37
N ASN A 378 -2.92 -2.72 -16.29
CA ASN A 378 -2.53 -3.42 -15.06
C ASN A 378 -3.74 -4.11 -14.40
N TRP A 379 -4.84 -3.39 -14.27
CA TRP A 379 -6.06 -3.95 -13.67
C TRP A 379 -6.64 -5.07 -14.52
N GLY A 380 -6.63 -4.92 -15.84
CA GLY A 380 -7.02 -5.98 -16.77
C GLY A 380 -6.16 -7.23 -16.62
N LEU A 381 -4.85 -7.08 -16.48
CA LEU A 381 -3.93 -8.19 -16.22
C LEU A 381 -4.15 -8.84 -14.85
N GLY A 382 -4.46 -8.05 -13.83
CA GLY A 382 -4.86 -8.57 -12.52
C GLY A 382 -6.12 -9.43 -12.62
N LEU A 383 -7.13 -8.96 -13.34
CA LEU A 383 -8.37 -9.71 -13.58
C LEU A 383 -8.12 -11.01 -14.35
N VAL A 384 -7.29 -10.96 -15.41
CA VAL A 384 -6.85 -12.16 -16.15
C VAL A 384 -6.09 -13.11 -15.23
N GLY A 385 -5.24 -12.60 -14.33
CA GLY A 385 -4.52 -13.40 -13.34
C GLY A 385 -5.45 -14.17 -12.40
N ILE A 386 -6.50 -13.52 -11.89
CA ILE A 386 -7.53 -14.15 -11.05
C ILE A 386 -8.26 -15.26 -11.81
N ALA A 387 -8.73 -14.96 -13.03
CA ALA A 387 -9.46 -15.92 -13.87
C ALA A 387 -8.57 -17.11 -14.25
N ALA A 388 -7.32 -16.87 -14.68
CA ALA A 388 -6.37 -17.91 -15.02
C ALA A 388 -6.03 -18.80 -13.83
N ALA A 389 -5.86 -18.21 -12.63
CA ALA A 389 -5.63 -18.99 -11.41
C ALA A 389 -6.80 -19.91 -11.11
N ALA A 390 -8.04 -19.42 -11.18
CA ALA A 390 -9.24 -20.25 -10.98
C ALA A 390 -9.30 -21.42 -11.96
N VAL A 391 -9.03 -21.17 -13.26
CA VAL A 391 -9.02 -22.22 -14.30
C VAL A 391 -7.91 -23.23 -14.07
N LEU A 392 -6.67 -22.79 -13.79
CA LEU A 392 -5.52 -23.68 -13.58
C LEU A 392 -5.71 -24.56 -12.34
N ILE A 393 -6.21 -24.00 -11.24
CA ILE A 393 -6.51 -24.75 -10.00
C ILE A 393 -7.60 -25.78 -10.25
N SER A 394 -8.66 -25.40 -10.97
CA SER A 394 -9.75 -26.33 -11.31
C SER A 394 -9.24 -27.49 -12.18
N ARG A 395 -8.47 -27.20 -13.23
CA ARG A 395 -7.88 -28.23 -14.09
C ARG A 395 -6.98 -29.20 -13.33
N ARG A 396 -6.11 -28.70 -12.43
CA ARG A 396 -5.26 -29.57 -11.61
C ARG A 396 -6.05 -30.61 -10.81
N ARG A 397 -7.23 -30.24 -10.32
CA ARG A 397 -8.08 -31.15 -9.53
C ARG A 397 -8.72 -32.27 -10.38
N PHE A 398 -8.90 -32.02 -11.67
CA PHE A 398 -9.48 -32.99 -12.61
C PHE A 398 -8.42 -33.85 -13.33
N ASP A 399 -7.22 -33.32 -13.62
CA ASP A 399 -6.12 -33.99 -14.31
C ASP A 399 -5.14 -34.63 -13.30
N ARG A 400 -5.41 -35.85 -12.86
CA ARG A 400 -4.55 -36.63 -11.93
C ARG A 400 -3.37 -37.34 -12.61
N LYS A 401 -2.96 -37.00 -13.85
CA LYS A 401 -1.83 -37.65 -14.53
C LYS A 401 -0.49 -37.21 -13.93
N GLU A 402 0.24 -38.18 -13.38
CA GLU A 402 1.61 -38.02 -12.92
C GLU A 402 2.55 -37.77 -14.11
N THR A 403 3.36 -36.72 -14.05
CA THR A 403 4.38 -36.38 -15.04
C THR A 403 5.75 -36.28 -14.37
N PRO A 404 6.88 -36.51 -15.09
CA PRO A 404 8.23 -36.59 -14.51
C PRO A 404 8.69 -35.33 -13.73
N ASP A 405 8.11 -34.14 -14.01
CA ASP A 405 8.40 -32.89 -13.29
C ASP A 405 7.42 -32.61 -12.13
N ALA A 406 6.85 -33.66 -11.53
CA ALA A 406 5.75 -33.56 -10.57
C ALA A 406 6.07 -32.66 -9.35
N GLU A 407 7.30 -32.72 -8.81
CA GLU A 407 7.62 -31.99 -7.57
C GLU A 407 7.70 -30.47 -7.74
N ALA A 408 8.38 -29.96 -8.76
CA ALA A 408 8.46 -28.53 -9.03
C ALA A 408 7.11 -27.94 -9.44
N ARG A 409 6.33 -28.68 -10.22
CA ARG A 409 4.93 -28.34 -10.57
C ARG A 409 4.05 -28.27 -9.34
N THR A 410 4.19 -29.21 -8.42
CA THR A 410 3.39 -29.27 -7.19
C THR A 410 3.59 -28.02 -6.34
N VAL A 411 4.84 -27.57 -6.15
CA VAL A 411 5.16 -26.37 -5.36
C VAL A 411 4.58 -25.09 -6.00
N ASP A 412 4.69 -24.91 -7.32
CA ASP A 412 4.15 -23.73 -8.00
C ASP A 412 2.60 -23.69 -7.89
N PHE A 413 1.94 -24.84 -8.04
CA PHE A 413 0.48 -24.93 -7.86
C PHE A 413 0.04 -24.74 -6.40
N ASP A 414 0.77 -25.27 -5.43
CA ASP A 414 0.47 -25.08 -4.01
C ASP A 414 0.58 -23.59 -3.63
N ARG A 415 1.57 -22.87 -4.19
CA ARG A 415 1.70 -21.40 -4.04
C ARG A 415 0.55 -20.66 -4.72
N LEU A 416 0.15 -21.11 -5.92
CA LEU A 416 -0.97 -20.53 -6.64
C LEU A 416 -2.27 -20.67 -5.83
N GLU A 417 -2.54 -21.86 -5.30
CA GLU A 417 -3.71 -22.13 -4.45
C GLU A 417 -3.70 -21.26 -3.18
N ALA A 418 -2.55 -21.14 -2.52
CA ALA A 418 -2.42 -20.32 -1.31
C ALA A 418 -2.63 -18.83 -1.58
N LEU A 419 -2.01 -18.29 -2.65
CA LEU A 419 -2.20 -16.88 -3.04
C LEU A 419 -3.64 -16.61 -3.50
N PHE A 420 -4.24 -17.55 -4.23
CA PHE A 420 -5.64 -17.44 -4.67
C PHE A 420 -6.59 -17.49 -3.48
N ALA A 421 -6.40 -18.42 -2.54
CA ALA A 421 -7.18 -18.48 -1.31
C ALA A 421 -7.07 -17.19 -0.50
N MET A 422 -5.85 -16.63 -0.39
CA MET A 422 -5.59 -15.36 0.26
C MET A 422 -6.34 -14.21 -0.42
N PHE A 423 -6.29 -14.14 -1.77
CA PHE A 423 -7.05 -13.15 -2.54
C PHE A 423 -8.56 -13.28 -2.28
N MET A 424 -9.09 -14.50 -2.34
CA MET A 424 -10.53 -14.76 -2.15
C MET A 424 -10.99 -14.38 -0.73
N VAL A 425 -10.23 -14.78 0.30
CA VAL A 425 -10.56 -14.42 1.70
C VAL A 425 -10.51 -12.91 1.89
N PHE A 426 -9.46 -12.24 1.36
CA PHE A 426 -9.35 -10.78 1.40
C PHE A 426 -10.56 -10.11 0.73
N TRP A 427 -10.91 -10.53 -0.48
CA TRP A 427 -11.99 -9.93 -1.27
C TRP A 427 -13.36 -10.17 -0.63
N VAL A 428 -13.68 -11.41 -0.24
CA VAL A 428 -14.95 -11.78 0.42
C VAL A 428 -15.10 -11.05 1.76
N PHE A 429 -14.02 -10.93 2.54
CA PHE A 429 -14.03 -10.16 3.79
C PHE A 429 -14.38 -8.68 3.56
N HIS A 430 -13.85 -8.06 2.50
CA HIS A 430 -14.18 -6.67 2.18
C HIS A 430 -15.60 -6.52 1.60
N ILE A 431 -16.11 -7.51 0.87
CA ILE A 431 -17.52 -7.54 0.47
C ILE A 431 -18.42 -7.55 1.73
N TYR A 432 -18.11 -8.40 2.71
CA TYR A 432 -18.82 -8.43 3.99
C TYR A 432 -18.75 -7.07 4.72
N LEU A 433 -17.56 -6.46 4.81
CA LEU A 433 -17.43 -5.14 5.41
C LEU A 433 -18.24 -4.07 4.67
N GLY A 434 -18.32 -4.15 3.35
CA GLY A 434 -19.08 -3.22 2.52
C GLY A 434 -20.59 -3.24 2.75
N ILE A 435 -21.13 -4.29 3.39
CA ILE A 435 -22.53 -4.35 3.82
C ILE A 435 -22.76 -3.47 5.06
N HIS A 436 -21.73 -3.29 5.91
CA HIS A 436 -21.84 -2.65 7.21
C HIS A 436 -21.29 -1.22 7.25
N ARG A 437 -20.42 -0.84 6.31
CA ARG A 437 -19.78 0.48 6.25
C ARG A 437 -19.46 0.92 4.83
N VAL A 438 -19.20 2.22 4.68
CA VAL A 438 -18.67 2.75 3.42
C VAL A 438 -17.28 2.18 3.15
N MET A 439 -17.09 1.69 1.94
CA MET A 439 -15.82 1.18 1.44
C MET A 439 -15.35 2.01 0.25
N TYR A 440 -14.04 2.08 0.08
CA TYR A 440 -13.40 2.84 -1.01
C TYR A 440 -12.46 1.94 -1.78
N ILE A 441 -12.28 2.19 -3.07
CA ILE A 441 -11.50 1.32 -3.96
C ILE A 441 -10.03 1.16 -3.53
N TYR A 442 -9.41 2.11 -2.82
CA TYR A 442 -8.04 1.95 -2.31
C TYR A 442 -7.91 0.84 -1.24
N HIS A 443 -8.99 0.43 -0.59
CA HIS A 443 -8.94 -0.76 0.27
C HIS A 443 -8.65 -2.04 -0.51
N TYR A 444 -8.81 -2.04 -1.84
CA TYR A 444 -8.48 -3.16 -2.71
C TYR A 444 -6.97 -3.30 -3.02
N PHE A 445 -6.13 -2.37 -2.66
CA PHE A 445 -4.71 -2.36 -3.06
C PHE A 445 -3.94 -3.64 -2.72
N ILE A 446 -4.19 -4.26 -1.56
CA ILE A 446 -3.61 -5.57 -1.23
C ILE A 446 -4.16 -6.64 -2.18
N GLY A 447 -5.47 -6.65 -2.45
CA GLY A 447 -6.10 -7.55 -3.42
C GLY A 447 -5.55 -7.36 -4.84
N LEU A 448 -5.32 -6.11 -5.25
CA LEU A 448 -4.73 -5.78 -6.54
C LEU A 448 -3.30 -6.33 -6.65
N ALA A 449 -2.46 -6.17 -5.62
CA ALA A 449 -1.12 -6.76 -5.60
C ALA A 449 -1.16 -8.29 -5.68
N LEU A 450 -2.06 -8.93 -4.92
CA LEU A 450 -2.25 -10.38 -5.00
C LEU A 450 -2.68 -10.82 -6.41
N SER A 451 -3.56 -10.07 -7.08
CA SER A 451 -3.96 -10.36 -8.46
C SER A 451 -2.79 -10.27 -9.45
N TYR A 452 -1.87 -9.33 -9.26
CA TYR A 452 -0.64 -9.22 -10.05
C TYR A 452 0.32 -10.38 -9.80
N LEU A 453 0.45 -10.83 -8.54
CA LEU A 453 1.25 -12.01 -8.20
C LEU A 453 0.64 -13.28 -8.82
N LEU A 454 -0.69 -13.40 -8.81
CA LEU A 454 -1.39 -14.48 -9.51
C LEU A 454 -1.12 -14.44 -11.02
N ALA A 455 -1.18 -13.27 -11.65
CA ALA A 455 -0.87 -13.11 -13.09
C ALA A 455 0.56 -13.56 -13.41
N ALA A 456 1.55 -13.14 -12.61
CA ALA A 456 2.95 -13.52 -12.79
C ALA A 456 3.16 -15.04 -12.64
N LEU A 457 2.56 -15.65 -11.62
CA LEU A 457 2.70 -17.09 -11.38
C LEU A 457 1.94 -17.92 -12.43
N CYS A 458 0.75 -17.49 -12.85
CA CYS A 458 0.01 -18.12 -13.95
C CYS A 458 0.80 -18.05 -15.25
N PHE A 459 1.42 -16.90 -15.58
CA PHE A 459 2.26 -16.77 -16.76
C PHE A 459 3.41 -17.78 -16.75
N ARG A 460 4.12 -17.92 -15.63
CA ARG A 460 5.17 -18.94 -15.46
C ARG A 460 4.66 -20.36 -15.70
N ILE A 461 3.52 -20.72 -15.09
CA ILE A 461 2.93 -22.06 -15.24
C ILE A 461 2.55 -22.31 -16.71
N LEU A 462 1.91 -21.34 -17.35
CA LEU A 462 1.52 -21.44 -18.77
C LEU A 462 2.72 -21.48 -19.70
N ALA A 463 3.77 -20.70 -19.45
CA ALA A 463 5.00 -20.75 -20.24
C ALA A 463 5.69 -22.12 -20.18
N ARG A 464 5.60 -22.82 -19.04
CA ARG A 464 6.13 -24.18 -18.92
C ARG A 464 5.25 -25.24 -19.59
N GLN A 465 3.94 -25.02 -19.68
CA GLN A 465 2.98 -26.01 -20.18
C GLN A 465 2.68 -25.85 -21.68
N ILE A 466 2.80 -24.62 -22.21
CA ILE A 466 2.41 -24.29 -23.59
C ILE A 466 3.67 -23.89 -24.39
N PRO A 467 4.16 -24.76 -25.31
CA PRO A 467 5.38 -24.46 -26.09
C PRO A 467 5.32 -23.15 -26.85
N LEU A 468 4.15 -22.76 -27.36
CA LEU A 468 3.97 -21.48 -28.07
C LEU A 468 4.24 -20.28 -27.15
N VAL A 469 3.71 -20.31 -25.91
CA VAL A 469 3.94 -19.25 -24.90
C VAL A 469 5.43 -19.18 -24.55
N ASN A 470 6.07 -20.33 -24.35
CA ASN A 470 7.50 -20.40 -24.06
C ASN A 470 8.35 -19.82 -25.20
N ARG A 471 8.04 -20.20 -26.45
CA ARG A 471 8.76 -19.71 -27.66
C ARG A 471 8.68 -18.20 -27.81
N HIS A 472 7.53 -17.58 -27.52
CA HIS A 472 7.28 -16.15 -27.68
C HIS A 472 7.36 -15.36 -26.37
N ARG A 473 7.79 -15.96 -25.29
CA ARG A 473 7.81 -15.44 -23.93
C ARG A 473 8.47 -14.06 -23.85
N PHE A 474 9.66 -13.89 -24.47
CA PHE A 474 10.35 -12.61 -24.48
C PHE A 474 9.55 -11.52 -25.19
N SER A 475 9.02 -11.80 -26.39
CA SER A 475 8.22 -10.84 -27.17
C SER A 475 6.95 -10.45 -26.43
N ILE A 476 6.30 -11.40 -25.75
CA ILE A 476 5.11 -11.15 -24.92
C ILE A 476 5.47 -10.19 -23.79
N LEU A 477 6.57 -10.44 -23.07
CA LEU A 477 7.01 -9.59 -21.96
C LEU A 477 7.42 -8.19 -22.41
N CYS A 478 8.14 -8.06 -23.55
CA CYS A 478 8.46 -6.76 -24.12
C CYS A 478 7.20 -5.99 -24.54
N GLY A 479 6.27 -6.64 -25.25
CA GLY A 479 5.00 -6.03 -25.62
C GLY A 479 4.19 -5.58 -24.40
N LEU A 480 4.15 -6.41 -23.37
CA LEU A 480 3.51 -6.09 -22.11
C LEU A 480 4.14 -4.85 -21.44
N SER A 481 5.47 -4.77 -21.37
CA SER A 481 6.18 -3.62 -20.81
C SER A 481 5.83 -2.31 -21.53
N VAL A 482 5.76 -2.34 -22.87
CA VAL A 482 5.37 -1.19 -23.69
C VAL A 482 3.93 -0.78 -23.40
N LEU A 483 2.99 -1.72 -23.33
CA LEU A 483 1.58 -1.45 -23.05
C LEU A 483 1.38 -0.84 -21.66
N ILE A 484 2.05 -1.40 -20.63
CA ILE A 484 1.99 -0.88 -19.25
C ILE A 484 2.52 0.55 -19.21
N ALA A 485 3.71 0.81 -19.81
CA ALA A 485 4.32 2.12 -19.80
C ALA A 485 3.50 3.15 -20.61
N ALA A 486 2.99 2.79 -21.78
CA ALA A 486 2.16 3.66 -22.60
C ALA A 486 0.86 4.03 -21.88
N SER A 487 0.19 3.07 -21.26
CA SER A 487 -1.01 3.31 -20.46
C SER A 487 -0.71 4.22 -19.27
N TYR A 488 0.36 3.95 -18.51
CA TYR A 488 0.79 4.82 -17.40
C TYR A 488 1.00 6.26 -17.86
N LEU A 489 1.76 6.49 -18.94
CA LEU A 489 2.03 7.84 -19.47
C LEU A 489 0.76 8.54 -19.93
N PHE A 490 -0.19 7.82 -20.53
CA PHE A 490 -1.47 8.38 -20.94
C PHE A 490 -2.28 8.91 -19.75
N TYR A 491 -2.25 8.21 -18.61
CA TYR A 491 -2.96 8.63 -17.39
C TYR A 491 -2.12 9.51 -16.44
N ALA A 492 -0.82 9.68 -16.68
CA ALA A 492 0.09 10.47 -15.84
C ALA A 492 -0.40 11.90 -15.52
N PRO A 493 -1.04 12.65 -16.44
CA PRO A 493 -1.57 13.98 -16.11
C PRO A 493 -2.60 13.99 -14.97
N LEU A 494 -3.45 12.95 -14.86
CA LEU A 494 -4.41 12.77 -13.77
C LEU A 494 -3.73 12.31 -12.45
N THR A 495 -2.56 11.68 -12.58
CA THR A 495 -1.76 11.18 -11.46
C THR A 495 -0.98 12.28 -10.77
N TYR A 496 -0.39 13.20 -11.54
CA TYR A 496 0.55 14.22 -11.09
C TYR A 496 -0.03 15.63 -11.05
N HIS A 497 -1.35 15.78 -10.95
CA HIS A 497 -2.04 17.06 -10.83
C HIS A 497 -1.67 18.06 -11.93
N GLN A 498 -1.62 17.60 -13.19
CA GLN A 498 -1.27 18.45 -14.31
C GLN A 498 -2.50 19.12 -14.92
N TYR A 499 -2.36 20.39 -15.32
CA TYR A 499 -3.44 21.15 -15.94
C TYR A 499 -3.76 20.66 -17.34
N MET A 500 -5.02 20.32 -17.58
CA MET A 500 -5.54 19.83 -18.86
C MET A 500 -6.88 20.46 -19.22
N THR A 501 -7.22 20.45 -20.48
CA THR A 501 -8.53 20.84 -20.98
C THR A 501 -9.58 19.78 -20.63
N LYS A 502 -10.86 20.16 -20.67
CA LYS A 502 -11.97 19.22 -20.48
C LYS A 502 -11.92 18.08 -21.52
N THR A 503 -11.56 18.37 -22.77
CA THR A 503 -11.43 17.37 -23.84
C THR A 503 -10.35 16.35 -23.53
N GLU A 504 -9.15 16.79 -23.10
CA GLU A 504 -8.04 15.90 -22.72
C GLU A 504 -8.39 15.03 -21.50
N CYS A 505 -9.16 15.56 -20.56
CA CYS A 505 -9.67 14.78 -19.41
C CYS A 505 -10.69 13.73 -19.89
N ASN A 506 -11.63 14.11 -20.78
CA ASN A 506 -12.64 13.19 -21.30
C ASN A 506 -12.04 12.00 -22.08
N TRP A 507 -10.95 12.22 -22.82
CA TRP A 507 -10.24 11.11 -23.49
C TRP A 507 -9.69 10.06 -22.52
N ARG A 508 -9.44 10.44 -21.26
CA ARG A 508 -8.95 9.58 -20.18
C ARG A 508 -10.07 9.02 -19.31
N ASN A 509 -11.32 9.37 -19.62
CA ASN A 509 -12.44 8.87 -18.85
C ASN A 509 -12.79 7.43 -19.25
N ILE A 510 -12.80 6.54 -18.28
CA ILE A 510 -13.26 5.17 -18.43
C ILE A 510 -14.66 5.10 -17.81
N PRO A 511 -15.71 4.74 -18.53
CA PRO A 511 -17.09 4.83 -18.04
C PRO A 511 -17.34 4.15 -16.69
N VAL A 512 -16.73 3.00 -16.43
CA VAL A 512 -16.88 2.25 -15.16
C VAL A 512 -16.29 3.00 -13.96
N THR A 513 -15.36 3.93 -14.18
CA THR A 513 -14.68 4.67 -13.10
C THR A 513 -15.48 5.88 -12.61
N LEU A 514 -16.48 6.32 -13.35
CA LEU A 514 -17.33 7.46 -13.04
C LEU A 514 -16.56 8.77 -12.74
N VAL A 515 -15.40 8.96 -13.37
CA VAL A 515 -14.59 10.18 -13.25
C VAL A 515 -15.34 11.35 -13.94
N VAL A 516 -15.45 12.47 -13.23
CA VAL A 516 -16.14 13.66 -13.75
C VAL A 516 -15.12 14.72 -14.17
N CYS A 517 -15.03 14.96 -15.47
CA CYS A 517 -14.20 16.01 -16.08
C CYS A 517 -15.00 17.31 -16.28
N GLN A 518 -15.22 18.06 -15.21
CA GLN A 518 -15.89 19.37 -15.29
C GLN A 518 -15.01 20.47 -14.68
N PRO A 519 -15.01 21.70 -15.25
CA PRO A 519 -14.43 22.84 -14.55
C PRO A 519 -15.21 23.05 -13.25
N ALA A 520 -14.51 23.31 -12.16
CA ALA A 520 -15.14 23.69 -10.90
C ALA A 520 -16.06 24.89 -11.18
N LYS A 521 -17.37 24.78 -10.92
CA LYS A 521 -18.24 25.95 -10.90
C LYS A 521 -17.64 26.91 -9.87
N LYS A 522 -17.29 28.14 -10.27
CA LYS A 522 -16.96 29.20 -9.31
C LYS A 522 -18.10 29.24 -8.29
N LYS A 523 -17.82 28.82 -7.03
CA LYS A 523 -18.73 29.19 -5.95
C LYS A 523 -18.82 30.72 -5.97
N PRO A 524 -20.03 31.29 -5.92
CA PRO A 524 -20.17 32.74 -5.71
C PRO A 524 -19.26 33.11 -4.53
N ALA A 525 -18.48 34.18 -4.66
CA ALA A 525 -17.69 34.70 -3.55
C ALA A 525 -18.58 34.73 -2.31
N ALA A 526 -18.16 34.09 -1.22
CA ALA A 526 -18.92 34.12 0.01
C ALA A 526 -19.17 35.59 0.34
N LEU A 527 -20.43 35.97 0.46
CA LEU A 527 -20.80 37.28 0.96
C LEU A 527 -20.00 37.51 2.25
N PRO A 528 -19.38 38.71 2.44
CA PRO A 528 -18.64 39.01 3.66
C PRO A 528 -19.53 38.67 4.86
N ALA A 529 -18.98 37.89 5.81
CA ALA A 529 -19.68 37.53 7.03
C ALA A 529 -20.29 38.80 7.64
N LYS A 530 -21.60 38.80 7.86
CA LYS A 530 -22.25 39.88 8.63
C LYS A 530 -21.48 40.02 9.94
N PRO A 531 -21.08 41.25 10.34
CA PRO A 531 -20.46 41.44 11.64
C PRO A 531 -21.41 40.87 12.71
N SER A 532 -20.85 40.06 13.60
CA SER A 532 -21.56 39.58 14.77
C SER A 532 -22.14 40.74 15.56
N PRO A 533 -23.39 40.71 16.04
CA PRO A 533 -23.91 41.77 16.89
C PRO A 533 -23.05 41.84 18.13
N SER A 534 -22.49 43.01 18.39
CA SER A 534 -21.83 43.34 19.63
C SER A 534 -22.79 43.07 20.79
N LEU A 535 -22.46 42.12 21.64
CA LEU A 535 -23.10 41.96 22.95
C LEU A 535 -22.80 43.21 23.75
N ASN A 536 -23.70 44.18 23.69
CA ASN A 536 -23.75 45.26 24.66
C ASN A 536 -24.06 44.63 26.05
N LYS A 537 -23.09 44.77 26.92
CA LYS A 537 -23.26 44.59 28.36
C LYS A 537 -24.20 45.66 28.89
N SER A 538 -25.29 45.28 29.49
CA SER A 538 -26.00 46.04 30.54
C SER A 538 -26.35 45.05 31.63
#